data_6216cd80d65b9ce0fe6e90bb327abe6c
#
_entry.id   6216cd80d65b9ce0fe6e90bb327abe6c
#
_cell.length_a   1.000
_cell.length_b   1.000
_cell.length_c   1.000
_cell.angle_alpha   90.00
_cell.angle_beta   90.00
_cell.angle_gamma   90.00
#
_symmetry.space_group_name_H-M   'P 1'
#
loop_
_entity.id
_entity.type
_entity.pdbx_description
1 polymer ?
#
loop_
_entity_poly.entity_id
_entity_poly.type
_entity_poly.pdbx_seq_one_letter_code
_entity_poly.pdbx_strand_id
1 'polypeptide(L)'
;MLRHRYMKNTGSLRRITFGILFWSMANGIYAQTTPGMQPEWLSYDVIYQLGFLWKRAATATLQLTEYPDKYTSVLKARTLPFADNIFKVRDTLVSDMQRNKELLPIYYAKLADENGTYRKDEVNYTYDGNSTTGNIRLYRPKRNAIEDYTLTEPGIVYDMLSIFYVIRTFDFRAMEMYQIYNTKIFSGK
;
A
#
# COMPACT_ATOMS: atom_id res chain seq x y z
N MET A 1 -37.21 -32.72 -26.92
CA MET A 1 -37.26 -32.71 -25.45
C MET A 1 -35.84 -32.95 -24.94
N LEU A 2 -35.03 -31.88 -24.82
CA LEU A 2 -33.60 -31.95 -24.43
C LEU A 2 -33.50 -31.42 -23.03
N ARG A 3 -33.11 -32.30 -22.09
CA ARG A 3 -32.80 -31.98 -20.70
C ARG A 3 -31.35 -31.45 -20.60
N HIS A 4 -31.18 -30.15 -20.34
CA HIS A 4 -29.91 -29.59 -19.89
C HIS A 4 -29.64 -30.01 -18.44
N ARG A 5 -28.57 -30.76 -18.23
CA ARG A 5 -28.01 -31.03 -16.89
C ARG A 5 -27.12 -29.84 -16.50
N TYR A 6 -27.55 -29.10 -15.52
CA TYR A 6 -26.72 -28.13 -14.81
C TYR A 6 -25.76 -28.89 -13.88
N MET A 7 -24.49 -28.83 -14.17
CA MET A 7 -23.45 -29.23 -13.21
C MET A 7 -23.26 -28.11 -12.21
N LYS A 8 -23.69 -28.32 -10.96
CA LYS A 8 -23.33 -27.47 -9.82
C LYS A 8 -21.86 -27.73 -9.48
N ASN A 9 -21.00 -26.77 -9.82
CA ASN A 9 -19.64 -26.75 -9.35
C ASN A 9 -19.62 -26.05 -7.99
N THR A 10 -19.65 -26.82 -6.90
CA THR A 10 -19.50 -26.34 -5.53
C THR A 10 -18.03 -26.24 -5.19
N GLY A 11 -17.33 -25.27 -5.81
CA GLY A 11 -16.02 -24.86 -5.36
C GLY A 11 -16.16 -24.03 -4.07
N SER A 12 -15.93 -24.66 -2.93
CA SER A 12 -15.81 -23.99 -1.64
C SER A 12 -14.60 -23.03 -1.67
N LEU A 13 -14.80 -21.78 -2.05
CA LEU A 13 -13.82 -20.72 -1.81
C LEU A 13 -13.82 -20.45 -0.29
N ARG A 14 -12.83 -21.02 0.41
CA ARG A 14 -12.49 -20.57 1.76
C ARG A 14 -11.97 -19.12 1.64
N ARG A 15 -12.84 -18.16 1.92
CA ARG A 15 -12.45 -16.76 2.12
C ARG A 15 -11.61 -16.69 3.38
N ILE A 16 -10.31 -16.60 3.22
CA ILE A 16 -9.39 -16.24 4.30
C ILE A 16 -9.54 -14.72 4.47
N THR A 17 -10.34 -14.34 5.46
CA THR A 17 -10.46 -12.93 5.85
C THR A 17 -9.22 -12.58 6.66
N PHE A 18 -8.27 -11.86 6.05
CA PHE A 18 -7.14 -11.27 6.76
C PHE A 18 -7.65 -10.06 7.55
N GLY A 19 -7.93 -10.25 8.83
CA GLY A 19 -8.14 -9.14 9.76
C GLY A 19 -6.78 -8.58 10.19
N ILE A 20 -6.35 -7.48 9.58
CA ILE A 20 -5.18 -6.72 10.05
C ILE A 20 -5.68 -5.73 11.10
N LEU A 21 -5.50 -6.06 12.37
CA LEU A 21 -5.72 -5.11 13.47
C LEU A 21 -4.40 -4.35 13.70
N PHE A 22 -4.36 -3.08 13.29
CA PHE A 22 -3.29 -2.17 13.68
C PHE A 22 -3.56 -1.64 15.10
N TRP A 23 -2.80 -2.11 16.08
CA TRP A 23 -2.74 -1.47 17.38
C TRP A 23 -1.53 -0.53 17.38
N SER A 24 -1.78 0.75 17.14
CA SER A 24 -0.78 1.79 17.38
C SER A 24 -0.85 2.19 18.86
N MET A 25 0.20 1.94 19.62
CA MET A 25 0.43 2.71 20.85
C MET A 25 0.86 4.12 20.43
N ALA A 26 -0.11 5.00 20.28
CA ALA A 26 0.14 6.42 20.07
C ALA A 26 0.55 7.05 21.40
N ASN A 27 1.85 7.20 21.65
CA ASN A 27 2.32 8.22 22.56
C ASN A 27 1.98 9.58 21.93
N GLY A 28 1.27 10.41 22.68
CA GLY A 28 0.59 11.62 22.25
C GLY A 28 1.35 12.45 21.21
N ILE A 29 0.87 12.44 20.00
CA ILE A 29 1.26 13.38 18.96
C ILE A 29 0.39 14.62 19.16
N TYR A 30 0.96 15.67 19.74
CA TYR A 30 0.39 17.00 19.63
C TYR A 30 0.42 17.38 18.16
N ALA A 31 -0.76 17.54 17.54
CA ALA A 31 -0.88 18.06 16.20
C ALA A 31 -0.31 19.48 16.15
N GLN A 32 0.94 19.61 15.75
CA GLN A 32 1.50 20.91 15.40
C GLN A 32 0.97 21.27 14.02
N THR A 33 0.30 22.42 13.93
CA THR A 33 -0.13 23.06 12.69
C THR A 33 1.08 23.65 11.96
N THR A 34 1.97 22.81 11.46
CA THR A 34 3.06 23.24 10.60
C THR A 34 2.77 22.78 9.17
N PRO A 35 2.89 23.63 8.16
CA PRO A 35 2.75 23.25 6.78
C PRO A 35 3.96 22.40 6.37
N GLY A 36 3.85 21.09 6.51
CA GLY A 36 4.89 20.14 6.13
C GLY A 36 4.84 18.89 7.00
N MET A 37 5.12 17.74 6.38
CA MET A 37 5.31 16.51 7.11
C MET A 37 6.69 16.50 7.77
N GLN A 38 6.76 16.01 9.02
CA GLN A 38 8.05 15.84 9.69
C GLN A 38 8.65 14.49 9.34
N PRO A 39 9.98 14.40 9.18
CA PRO A 39 10.68 13.12 9.08
C PRO A 39 10.29 12.21 10.25
N GLU A 40 10.03 10.94 9.95
CA GLU A 40 9.62 9.98 10.99
C GLU A 40 10.13 8.58 10.70
N TRP A 41 10.23 7.81 11.77
CA TRP A 41 10.48 6.37 11.73
C TRP A 41 9.46 5.67 12.61
N LEU A 42 8.67 4.77 12.01
CA LEU A 42 7.67 3.97 12.69
C LEU A 42 8.03 2.48 12.56
N SER A 43 7.79 1.73 13.62
CA SER A 43 7.96 0.27 13.64
C SER A 43 6.66 -0.39 14.06
N TYR A 44 6.26 -1.44 13.34
CA TYR A 44 5.02 -2.16 13.55
C TYR A 44 5.29 -3.64 13.77
N ASP A 45 4.54 -4.23 14.68
CA ASP A 45 4.41 -5.67 14.81
C ASP A 45 3.14 -6.12 14.09
N VAL A 46 3.29 -7.09 13.21
CA VAL A 46 2.15 -7.72 12.53
C VAL A 46 1.77 -8.97 13.31
N ILE A 47 0.59 -8.93 13.94
CA ILE A 47 0.08 -10.01 14.74
C ILE A 47 -0.93 -10.81 13.91
N TYR A 48 -0.71 -12.11 13.83
CA TYR A 48 -1.62 -13.04 13.19
C TYR A 48 -2.45 -13.74 14.25
N GLN A 49 -3.78 -13.77 14.03
CA GLN A 49 -4.71 -14.49 14.86
C GLN A 49 -5.23 -15.74 14.15
N LEU A 50 -5.05 -16.90 14.77
CA LEU A 50 -5.65 -18.16 14.35
C LEU A 50 -6.47 -18.74 15.52
N GLY A 51 -7.78 -18.61 15.45
CA GLY A 51 -8.67 -18.96 16.56
C GLY A 51 -8.36 -18.12 17.80
N PHE A 52 -7.98 -18.76 18.90
CA PHE A 52 -7.58 -18.08 20.15
C PHE A 52 -6.08 -17.77 20.24
N LEU A 53 -5.28 -18.22 19.27
CA LEU A 53 -3.84 -18.01 19.27
C LEU A 53 -3.50 -16.70 18.55
N TRP A 54 -2.82 -15.79 19.27
CA TRP A 54 -2.27 -14.55 18.76
C TRP A 54 -0.75 -14.66 18.69
N LYS A 55 -0.16 -14.49 17.52
CA LYS A 55 1.28 -14.61 17.36
C LYS A 55 1.83 -13.51 16.46
N ARG A 56 2.91 -12.86 16.90
CA ARG A 56 3.67 -11.93 16.09
C ARG A 56 4.29 -12.68 14.92
N ALA A 57 3.82 -12.41 13.70
CA ALA A 57 4.21 -13.13 12.50
C ALA A 57 5.18 -12.36 11.62
N ALA A 58 5.14 -11.03 11.68
CA ALA A 58 6.01 -10.19 10.88
C ALA A 58 6.31 -8.87 11.59
N THR A 59 7.27 -8.13 11.04
CA THR A 59 7.55 -6.74 11.39
C THR A 59 7.49 -5.89 10.15
N ALA A 60 7.09 -4.62 10.33
CA ALA A 60 7.20 -3.62 9.28
C ALA A 60 7.84 -2.36 9.85
N THR A 61 8.64 -1.67 9.04
CA THR A 61 9.17 -0.34 9.36
C THR A 61 8.72 0.63 8.28
N LEU A 62 8.27 1.80 8.67
CA LEU A 62 7.90 2.90 7.78
C LEU A 62 8.78 4.08 8.11
N GLN A 63 9.48 4.60 7.13
CA GLN A 63 10.35 5.76 7.25
C GLN A 63 9.88 6.84 6.29
N LEU A 64 9.78 8.08 6.76
CA LEU A 64 9.60 9.28 5.94
C LEU A 64 10.87 10.11 6.03
N THR A 65 11.42 10.47 4.88
CA THR A 65 12.58 11.37 4.76
C THR A 65 12.16 12.60 3.97
N GLU A 66 12.53 13.77 4.48
CA GLU A 66 12.32 15.04 3.80
C GLU A 66 13.56 15.41 2.99
N TYR A 67 13.35 15.76 1.71
CA TYR A 67 14.34 16.34 0.81
C TYR A 67 13.91 17.76 0.41
N PRO A 68 14.79 18.58 -0.17
CA PRO A 68 14.44 19.95 -0.57
C PRO A 68 13.24 20.05 -1.52
N ASP A 69 13.08 19.07 -2.40
CA ASP A 69 12.09 19.05 -3.48
C ASP A 69 10.98 18.01 -3.30
N LYS A 70 11.16 17.03 -2.39
CA LYS A 70 10.21 15.92 -2.21
C LYS A 70 10.24 15.33 -0.81
N TYR A 71 9.24 14.51 -0.53
CA TYR A 71 9.27 13.51 0.54
C TYR A 71 9.50 12.13 -0.07
N THR A 72 10.31 11.31 0.59
CA THR A 72 10.46 9.89 0.25
C THR A 72 9.98 9.05 1.42
N SER A 73 9.01 8.18 1.16
CA SER A 73 8.54 7.19 2.11
C SER A 73 9.00 5.80 1.73
N VAL A 74 9.50 5.03 2.70
CA VAL A 74 9.93 3.65 2.51
C VAL A 74 9.29 2.77 3.57
N LEU A 75 8.50 1.79 3.13
CA LEU A 75 7.98 0.73 3.99
C LEU A 75 8.72 -0.58 3.68
N LYS A 76 9.26 -1.23 4.72
CA LYS A 76 9.86 -2.56 4.62
C LYS A 76 9.10 -3.52 5.51
N ALA A 77 8.60 -4.62 4.96
CA ALA A 77 7.89 -5.66 5.66
C ALA A 77 8.63 -7.00 5.56
N ARG A 78 8.71 -7.71 6.67
CA ARG A 78 9.37 -9.03 6.72
C ARG A 78 8.67 -9.95 7.71
N THR A 79 8.45 -11.19 7.32
CA THR A 79 8.01 -12.25 8.21
C THR A 79 9.12 -12.69 9.15
N LEU A 80 8.75 -13.19 10.34
CA LEU A 80 9.66 -13.77 11.31
C LEU A 80 10.00 -15.22 10.93
N PRO A 81 11.12 -15.78 11.45
CA PRO A 81 11.62 -17.10 11.04
C PRO A 81 10.57 -18.22 11.11
N PHE A 82 9.71 -18.23 12.13
CA PHE A 82 8.67 -19.26 12.21
C PHE A 82 7.59 -19.10 11.13
N ALA A 83 7.25 -17.87 10.77
CA ALA A 83 6.26 -17.57 9.73
C ALA A 83 6.82 -17.79 8.32
N ASP A 84 8.15 -17.65 8.14
CA ASP A 84 8.84 -17.95 6.90
C ASP A 84 8.64 -19.41 6.44
N ASN A 85 8.44 -20.33 7.39
CA ASN A 85 8.16 -21.74 7.07
C ASN A 85 6.77 -21.94 6.48
N ILE A 86 5.84 -20.99 6.66
CA ILE A 86 4.48 -21.02 6.13
C ILE A 86 4.40 -20.15 4.88
N PHE A 87 4.84 -18.91 4.99
CA PHE A 87 4.83 -17.93 3.90
C PHE A 87 5.86 -16.84 4.15
N LYS A 88 6.95 -16.86 3.38
CA LYS A 88 8.04 -15.89 3.51
C LYS A 88 7.71 -14.61 2.76
N VAL A 89 7.82 -13.45 3.42
CA VAL A 89 7.64 -12.11 2.84
C VAL A 89 8.87 -11.25 3.11
N ARG A 90 9.38 -10.61 2.05
CA ARG A 90 10.43 -9.58 2.09
C ARG A 90 10.06 -8.49 1.11
N ASP A 91 9.15 -7.61 1.54
CA ASP A 91 8.61 -6.57 0.68
C ASP A 91 9.21 -5.22 1.03
N THR A 92 9.43 -4.41 0.01
CA THR A 92 9.80 -3.00 0.14
C THR A 92 8.90 -2.18 -0.77
N LEU A 93 8.24 -1.17 -0.19
CA LEU A 93 7.49 -0.16 -0.93
C LEU A 93 8.24 1.16 -0.80
N VAL A 94 8.30 1.90 -1.89
CA VAL A 94 8.91 3.24 -1.95
C VAL A 94 7.92 4.18 -2.62
N SER A 95 7.74 5.35 -2.06
CA SER A 95 6.95 6.43 -2.66
C SER A 95 7.70 7.74 -2.54
N ASP A 96 7.91 8.40 -3.67
CA ASP A 96 8.34 9.79 -3.74
C ASP A 96 7.10 10.67 -3.95
N MET A 97 6.93 11.67 -3.12
CA MET A 97 5.79 12.59 -3.12
C MET A 97 6.25 14.03 -3.28
N GLN A 98 5.49 14.82 -4.02
CA GLN A 98 5.74 16.27 -4.10
C GLN A 98 5.63 16.91 -2.71
N ARG A 99 6.49 17.87 -2.45
CA ARG A 99 6.49 18.63 -1.21
C ARG A 99 5.46 19.76 -1.26
N ASN A 100 4.21 19.39 -1.48
CA ASN A 100 3.06 20.28 -1.53
C ASN A 100 1.95 19.78 -0.59
N LYS A 101 0.85 20.52 -0.52
CA LYS A 101 -0.26 20.21 0.37
C LYS A 101 -0.98 18.91 -0.02
N GLU A 102 -1.03 18.58 -1.30
CA GLU A 102 -1.68 17.41 -1.84
C GLU A 102 -0.83 16.14 -1.73
N LEU A 103 0.50 16.26 -1.47
CA LEU A 103 1.44 15.12 -1.42
C LEU A 103 1.34 14.22 -2.66
N LEU A 104 1.24 14.85 -3.84
CA LEU A 104 1.05 14.13 -5.10
C LEU A 104 2.23 13.17 -5.34
N PRO A 105 1.97 11.88 -5.65
CA PRO A 105 3.03 10.94 -6.01
C PRO A 105 3.86 11.42 -7.21
N ILE A 106 5.15 11.20 -7.17
CA ILE A 106 6.09 11.38 -8.29
C ILE A 106 6.46 10.01 -8.83
N TYR A 107 6.77 9.11 -7.90
CA TYR A 107 7.23 7.76 -8.20
C TYR A 107 6.77 6.81 -7.11
N TYR A 108 6.39 5.61 -7.51
CA TYR A 108 6.10 4.52 -6.61
C TYR A 108 6.76 3.24 -7.09
N ALA A 109 7.28 2.45 -6.16
CA ALA A 109 7.76 1.10 -6.45
C ALA A 109 7.35 0.13 -5.35
N LYS A 110 6.91 -1.05 -5.77
CA LYS A 110 6.73 -2.22 -4.90
C LYS A 110 7.71 -3.32 -5.34
N LEU A 111 8.64 -3.65 -4.46
CA LEU A 111 9.56 -4.76 -4.60
C LEU A 111 9.07 -5.86 -3.66
N ALA A 112 8.55 -6.94 -4.21
CA ALA A 112 8.03 -8.06 -3.45
C ALA A 112 8.88 -9.30 -3.66
N ASP A 113 9.29 -9.95 -2.58
CA ASP A 113 9.86 -11.29 -2.58
C ASP A 113 9.01 -12.18 -1.67
N GLU A 114 8.06 -12.87 -2.31
CA GLU A 114 7.10 -13.74 -1.65
C GLU A 114 7.43 -15.20 -1.98
N ASN A 115 7.85 -15.98 -0.98
CA ASN A 115 8.27 -17.38 -1.14
C ASN A 115 9.33 -17.58 -2.24
N GLY A 116 10.32 -16.66 -2.34
CA GLY A 116 11.35 -16.70 -3.37
C GLY A 116 10.84 -16.31 -4.77
N THR A 117 9.67 -15.71 -4.87
CA THR A 117 9.16 -15.13 -6.10
C THR A 117 9.33 -13.62 -6.05
N TYR A 118 10.37 -13.13 -6.70
CA TYR A 118 10.62 -11.70 -6.81
C TYR A 118 9.74 -11.07 -7.90
N ARG A 119 9.25 -9.86 -7.59
CA ARG A 119 8.49 -8.99 -8.51
C ARG A 119 8.86 -7.55 -8.22
N LYS A 120 8.82 -6.72 -9.25
CA LYS A 120 8.95 -5.28 -9.08
C LYS A 120 7.87 -4.60 -9.92
N ASP A 121 7.08 -3.75 -9.29
CA ASP A 121 6.07 -2.90 -9.90
C ASP A 121 6.50 -1.46 -9.69
N GLU A 122 6.55 -0.66 -10.77
CA GLU A 122 6.94 0.75 -10.74
C GLU A 122 5.86 1.58 -11.41
N VAL A 123 5.62 2.77 -10.88
CA VAL A 123 4.72 3.77 -11.46
C VAL A 123 5.41 5.13 -11.42
N ASN A 124 5.56 5.77 -12.58
CA ASN A 124 5.93 7.18 -12.66
C ASN A 124 4.66 8.00 -12.95
N TYR A 125 4.44 9.04 -12.15
CA TYR A 125 3.24 9.85 -12.20
C TYR A 125 3.47 11.17 -12.93
N THR A 126 2.49 11.56 -13.74
CA THR A 126 2.41 12.89 -14.34
C THR A 126 0.99 13.45 -14.20
N TYR A 127 0.86 14.76 -14.14
CA TYR A 127 -0.38 15.47 -13.86
C TYR A 127 -0.58 16.56 -14.94
N ASP A 128 -1.79 16.67 -15.47
CA ASP A 128 -2.19 17.72 -16.43
C ASP A 128 -3.17 18.75 -15.84
N GLY A 129 -3.41 18.69 -14.53
CA GLY A 129 -4.35 19.54 -13.79
C GLY A 129 -5.75 18.92 -13.65
N ASN A 130 -6.18 18.06 -14.57
CA ASN A 130 -7.50 17.42 -14.56
C ASN A 130 -7.41 15.90 -14.41
N SER A 131 -6.27 15.31 -14.72
CA SER A 131 -6.05 13.87 -14.68
C SER A 131 -4.67 13.51 -14.18
N THR A 132 -4.53 12.27 -13.75
CA THR A 132 -3.27 11.64 -13.37
C THR A 132 -2.96 10.54 -14.38
N THR A 133 -1.76 10.59 -14.95
CA THR A 133 -1.25 9.54 -15.83
C THR A 133 -0.13 8.78 -15.09
N GLY A 134 -0.30 7.47 -14.98
CA GLY A 134 0.70 6.54 -14.45
C GLY A 134 1.36 5.77 -15.60
N ASN A 135 2.69 5.91 -15.74
CA ASN A 135 3.50 5.05 -16.59
C ASN A 135 3.99 3.88 -15.74
N ILE A 136 3.46 2.70 -16.02
CA ILE A 136 3.59 1.50 -15.18
C ILE A 136 4.54 0.52 -15.85
N ARG A 137 5.50 0.03 -15.05
CA ARG A 137 6.42 -1.04 -15.46
C ARG A 137 6.33 -2.19 -14.48
N LEU A 138 6.03 -3.39 -14.99
CA LEU A 138 5.97 -4.62 -14.22
C LEU A 138 7.12 -5.54 -14.61
N TYR A 139 7.97 -5.88 -13.64
CA TYR A 139 9.07 -6.82 -13.83
C TYR A 139 8.73 -8.16 -13.18
N ARG A 140 8.75 -9.23 -13.99
CA ARG A 140 8.35 -10.59 -13.64
C ARG A 140 9.45 -11.60 -14.02
N PRO A 141 10.54 -11.70 -13.22
CA PRO A 141 11.72 -12.49 -13.60
C PRO A 141 11.42 -13.96 -13.87
N LYS A 142 10.51 -14.59 -13.10
CA LYS A 142 10.12 -15.99 -13.35
C LYS A 142 9.51 -16.24 -14.74
N ARG A 143 8.93 -15.20 -15.35
CA ARG A 143 8.36 -15.27 -16.70
C ARG A 143 9.28 -14.65 -17.74
N ASN A 144 10.45 -14.14 -17.32
CA ASN A 144 11.35 -13.32 -18.15
C ASN A 144 10.60 -12.20 -18.89
N ALA A 145 9.64 -11.58 -18.19
CA ALA A 145 8.74 -10.60 -18.77
C ALA A 145 8.91 -9.23 -18.12
N ILE A 146 8.92 -8.21 -18.98
CA ILE A 146 8.72 -6.80 -18.61
C ILE A 146 7.47 -6.36 -19.36
N GLU A 147 6.51 -5.81 -18.62
CA GLU A 147 5.27 -5.28 -19.17
C GLU A 147 5.25 -3.78 -18.88
N ASP A 148 5.18 -2.96 -19.93
CA ASP A 148 5.05 -1.50 -19.83
C ASP A 148 3.70 -1.08 -20.37
N TYR A 149 2.97 -0.25 -19.61
CA TYR A 149 1.70 0.33 -20.05
C TYR A 149 1.43 1.66 -19.35
N THR A 150 0.50 2.42 -19.90
CA THR A 150 0.09 3.71 -19.37
C THR A 150 -1.40 3.67 -19.01
N LEU A 151 -1.74 4.20 -17.83
CA LEU A 151 -3.11 4.43 -17.40
C LEU A 151 -3.30 5.91 -17.13
N THR A 152 -4.43 6.46 -17.61
CA THR A 152 -4.84 7.82 -17.31
C THR A 152 -6.20 7.80 -16.64
N GLU A 153 -6.31 8.46 -15.50
CA GLU A 153 -7.50 8.54 -14.69
C GLU A 153 -7.86 9.99 -14.38
N PRO A 154 -9.15 10.39 -14.44
CA PRO A 154 -9.57 11.72 -14.02
C PRO A 154 -9.31 11.95 -12.52
N GLY A 155 -8.85 13.16 -12.20
CA GLY A 155 -8.53 13.58 -10.85
C GLY A 155 -7.17 13.08 -10.35
N ILE A 156 -6.95 13.21 -9.04
CA ILE A 156 -5.72 12.78 -8.39
C ILE A 156 -5.79 11.28 -8.12
N VAL A 157 -4.71 10.58 -8.48
CA VAL A 157 -4.51 9.16 -8.15
C VAL A 157 -3.25 9.05 -7.29
N TYR A 158 -3.38 8.34 -6.18
CA TYR A 158 -2.30 8.11 -5.22
C TYR A 158 -1.66 6.74 -5.40
N ASP A 159 -0.58 6.49 -4.69
CA ASP A 159 -0.05 5.15 -4.45
C ASP A 159 -0.39 4.67 -3.01
N MET A 160 0.03 3.45 -2.69
CA MET A 160 -0.27 2.82 -1.40
C MET A 160 0.37 3.52 -0.20
N LEU A 161 1.50 4.24 -0.37
CA LEU A 161 2.15 4.97 0.71
C LEU A 161 1.71 6.42 0.77
N SER A 162 1.59 7.09 -0.38
CA SER A 162 1.17 8.49 -0.42
C SER A 162 -0.22 8.68 0.16
N ILE A 163 -1.18 7.80 -0.13
CA ILE A 163 -2.52 7.87 0.45
C ILE A 163 -2.49 7.75 1.98
N PHE A 164 -1.58 6.95 2.54
CA PHE A 164 -1.41 6.82 3.98
C PHE A 164 -1.03 8.16 4.63
N TYR A 165 -0.17 8.94 3.97
CA TYR A 165 0.20 10.28 4.46
C TYR A 165 -0.89 11.32 4.20
N VAL A 166 -1.57 11.26 3.06
CA VAL A 166 -2.68 12.17 2.74
C VAL A 166 -3.82 12.05 3.76
N ILE A 167 -4.20 10.85 4.16
CA ILE A 167 -5.22 10.65 5.20
C ILE A 167 -4.82 11.33 6.51
N ARG A 168 -3.55 11.39 6.85
CA ARG A 168 -3.06 12.05 8.07
C ARG A 168 -3.15 13.58 8.01
N THR A 169 -3.33 14.17 6.84
CA THR A 169 -3.54 15.61 6.69
C THR A 169 -5.01 16.02 6.86
N PHE A 170 -5.92 15.07 6.97
CA PHE A 170 -7.35 15.36 7.12
C PHE A 170 -7.68 15.94 8.50
N ASP A 171 -8.50 16.96 8.51
CA ASP A 171 -9.10 17.46 9.77
C ASP A 171 -10.31 16.59 10.14
N PHE A 172 -10.06 15.49 10.84
CA PHE A 172 -11.10 14.57 11.28
C PHE A 172 -12.13 15.21 12.24
N ARG A 173 -11.81 16.35 12.85
CA ARG A 173 -12.76 17.07 13.73
C ARG A 173 -13.77 17.89 12.93
N ALA A 174 -13.38 18.34 11.73
CA ALA A 174 -14.25 19.08 10.82
C ALA A 174 -15.10 18.16 9.91
N MET A 175 -14.86 16.84 9.95
CA MET A 175 -15.60 15.89 9.14
C MET A 175 -16.97 15.58 9.73
N GLU A 176 -17.98 15.50 8.87
CA GLU A 176 -19.30 15.01 9.26
C GLU A 176 -19.27 13.50 9.48
N MET A 177 -20.11 13.02 10.40
CA MET A 177 -20.27 11.59 10.64
C MET A 177 -20.77 10.89 9.37
N TYR A 178 -20.13 9.78 8.99
CA TYR A 178 -20.39 9.01 7.75
C TYR A 178 -20.01 9.74 6.45
N GLN A 179 -19.23 10.82 6.49
CA GLN A 179 -18.69 11.43 5.27
C GLN A 179 -17.80 10.45 4.51
N ILE A 180 -18.07 10.25 3.21
CA ILE A 180 -17.33 9.34 2.36
C ILE A 180 -16.33 10.12 1.50
N TYR A 181 -15.06 9.72 1.54
CA TYR A 181 -14.01 10.21 0.66
C TYR A 181 -13.63 9.10 -0.32
N ASN A 182 -13.85 9.38 -1.60
CA ASN A 182 -13.43 8.46 -2.65
C ASN A 182 -12.06 8.89 -3.17
N THR A 183 -11.13 7.94 -3.24
CA THR A 183 -9.82 8.14 -3.87
C THR A 183 -9.46 6.96 -4.76
N LYS A 184 -8.61 7.22 -5.75
CA LYS A 184 -8.08 6.20 -6.65
C LYS A 184 -6.64 5.91 -6.29
N ILE A 185 -6.21 4.67 -6.48
CA ILE A 185 -4.84 4.22 -6.21
C ILE A 185 -4.33 3.42 -7.39
N PHE A 186 -3.12 3.76 -7.89
CA PHE A 186 -2.34 2.86 -8.72
C PHE A 186 -1.44 2.03 -7.80
N SER A 187 -1.72 0.73 -7.70
CA SER A 187 -1.01 -0.17 -6.78
C SER A 187 -0.04 -1.14 -7.47
N GLY A 188 0.10 -1.05 -8.78
CA GLY A 188 0.57 -2.17 -9.58
C GLY A 188 -0.54 -3.23 -9.69
N LYS A 189 -0.27 -4.43 -10.15
CA LYS A 189 -1.27 -5.51 -10.10
C LYS A 189 -1.13 -6.31 -8.82
#